data_3c4e7462103f5fb25f8728f4ae458bcb
#
_entry.id   3c4e7462103f5fb25f8728f4ae458bcb
#
_cell.length_a   1.000
_cell.length_b   1.000
_cell.length_c   1.000
_cell.angle_alpha   90.00
_cell.angle_beta   90.00
_cell.angle_gamma   90.00
#
_symmetry.space_group_name_H-M   'P 1'
#
loop_
_entity.id
_entity.type
_entity.pdbx_description
1 polymer ?
#
loop_
_entity_poly.entity_id
_entity_poly.type
_entity_poly.pdbx_seq_one_letter_code
_entity_poly.pdbx_strand_id
1 'polypeptide(L)'
;MPMKKHFIFIRGLAFLLVMMCAVSCNRKGNEEKKPATYKTMRVEQSTRSLESEYTAQLSGKQMVEVRPQVEGLIERICIDEGDMVRKGQTLFVINQTPYRAALAQAEASLKSAEAHLATARMTAESKRKLFEQKVVSAFDKQNAENALAESQAAVSMARAQLSNARNSLSYTLVKSPVDGVAGMIPYRVGALVSSNISNPLVTVSDDAVMHAYFSISEAQMLNLMEEYGSLQAFVNQMPAVSLRMSNGKMYGEVGKVDAVSGIVDESTGAVSLRASFRNAQHVLRNGGAGTVILPIVKENCIVIPQEATYVLQDKVFVWKVVDGKAQSAEVKVYRLNNGKEYVVESGLQVGEEIISEGAGLVKEGAEVKGK
;
A
#
# COMPACT_ATOMS: atom_id res chain seq x y z
N MET A 1 -56.53 -6.78 90.38
CA MET A 1 -56.37 -8.20 90.03
C MET A 1 -57.29 -8.50 88.83
N PRO A 2 -56.80 -8.83 87.66
CA PRO A 2 -56.25 -10.13 87.25
C PRO A 2 -55.17 -10.03 86.20
N MET A 3 -53.89 -10.28 86.50
CA MET A 3 -52.79 -10.29 85.56
C MET A 3 -52.06 -11.66 85.42
N LYS A 4 -52.69 -12.76 85.87
CA LYS A 4 -52.06 -14.10 85.82
C LYS A 4 -52.54 -15.03 84.71
N LYS A 5 -53.62 -14.73 84.00
CA LYS A 5 -54.14 -15.66 82.94
C LYS A 5 -53.54 -15.44 81.55
N HIS A 6 -53.00 -14.25 81.25
CA HIS A 6 -52.37 -14.01 79.92
C HIS A 6 -50.99 -14.58 79.78
N PHE A 7 -50.25 -14.82 80.87
CA PHE A 7 -48.84 -15.31 80.80
C PHE A 7 -48.78 -16.80 80.48
N ILE A 8 -49.80 -17.59 80.80
CA ILE A 8 -49.85 -19.03 80.47
C ILE A 8 -50.17 -19.26 78.99
N PHE A 9 -51.04 -18.42 78.40
CA PHE A 9 -51.40 -18.51 77.00
C PHE A 9 -50.25 -18.14 76.00
N ILE A 10 -49.47 -17.17 76.38
CA ILE A 10 -48.30 -16.74 75.59
C ILE A 10 -47.20 -17.80 75.63
N ARG A 11 -47.01 -18.49 76.77
CA ARG A 11 -46.05 -19.57 76.90
C ARG A 11 -46.46 -20.83 76.12
N GLY A 12 -47.74 -21.15 76.04
CA GLY A 12 -48.27 -22.25 75.25
C GLY A 12 -48.14 -21.98 73.72
N LEU A 13 -48.40 -20.76 73.28
CA LEU A 13 -48.33 -20.36 71.93
C LEU A 13 -46.85 -20.33 71.39
N ALA A 14 -45.91 -19.88 72.27
CA ALA A 14 -44.48 -19.90 71.94
C ALA A 14 -43.90 -21.30 71.88
N PHE A 15 -44.40 -22.27 72.72
CA PHE A 15 -43.92 -23.66 72.60
C PHE A 15 -44.50 -24.40 71.40
N LEU A 16 -45.72 -24.06 70.96
CA LEU A 16 -46.30 -24.60 69.71
C LEU A 16 -45.59 -24.06 68.44
N LEU A 17 -45.15 -22.78 68.49
CA LEU A 17 -44.43 -22.16 67.41
C LEU A 17 -42.98 -22.74 67.23
N VAL A 18 -42.31 -23.05 68.37
CA VAL A 18 -40.98 -23.69 68.36
C VAL A 18 -41.07 -25.15 67.89
N MET A 19 -42.14 -25.90 68.17
CA MET A 19 -42.35 -27.26 67.74
C MET A 19 -42.69 -27.34 66.22
N MET A 20 -43.34 -26.28 65.68
CA MET A 20 -43.59 -26.19 64.24
C MET A 20 -42.35 -25.87 63.43
N CYS A 21 -41.37 -25.17 63.99
CA CYS A 21 -40.05 -24.92 63.31
C CYS A 21 -39.12 -26.14 63.30
N ALA A 22 -39.28 -27.11 64.19
CA ALA A 22 -38.43 -28.30 64.27
C ALA A 22 -38.76 -29.39 63.22
N VAL A 23 -39.93 -29.33 62.59
CA VAL A 23 -40.39 -30.31 61.59
C VAL A 23 -40.07 -29.86 60.17
N SER A 24 -39.62 -28.56 59.97
CA SER A 24 -39.35 -28.00 58.63
C SER A 24 -37.91 -28.24 58.14
N CYS A 25 -37.03 -28.87 58.91
CA CYS A 25 -35.60 -29.00 58.53
C CYS A 25 -35.16 -30.43 58.10
N ASN A 26 -36.05 -31.30 57.60
CA ASN A 26 -35.57 -32.57 57.10
C ASN A 26 -36.26 -33.04 55.80
N ARG A 27 -36.35 -32.11 54.84
CA ARG A 27 -36.50 -32.50 53.41
C ARG A 27 -35.19 -32.18 52.71
N LYS A 28 -34.17 -33.01 52.88
CA LYS A 28 -33.16 -33.21 51.83
C LYS A 28 -33.91 -33.89 50.66
N GLY A 29 -34.55 -33.04 49.87
CA GLY A 29 -34.92 -33.45 48.52
C GLY A 29 -33.63 -33.80 47.79
N ASN A 30 -33.45 -35.05 47.52
CA ASN A 30 -32.55 -35.56 46.52
C ASN A 30 -33.15 -35.05 45.18
N GLU A 31 -32.86 -33.77 44.82
CA GLU A 31 -33.05 -33.32 43.46
C GLU A 31 -32.04 -34.12 42.64
N GLU A 32 -32.50 -35.23 42.06
CA GLU A 32 -31.83 -35.76 40.88
C GLU A 32 -31.72 -34.62 39.89
N LYS A 33 -30.54 -33.99 39.81
CA LYS A 33 -30.24 -32.99 38.82
C LYS A 33 -30.45 -33.68 37.48
N LYS A 34 -31.58 -33.38 36.84
CA LYS A 34 -31.78 -33.77 35.43
C LYS A 34 -30.51 -33.40 34.69
N PRO A 35 -29.86 -34.33 33.97
CA PRO A 35 -28.66 -34.06 33.22
C PRO A 35 -28.93 -32.87 32.32
N ALA A 36 -28.12 -31.85 32.37
CA ALA A 36 -28.27 -30.67 31.54
C ALA A 36 -28.06 -31.12 30.10
N THR A 37 -29.03 -30.84 29.25
CA THR A 37 -28.93 -31.16 27.81
C THR A 37 -28.13 -30.05 27.15
N TYR A 38 -26.94 -30.37 26.70
CA TYR A 38 -26.09 -29.44 25.98
C TYR A 38 -26.11 -29.75 24.48
N LYS A 39 -26.09 -28.71 23.64
CA LYS A 39 -25.85 -28.91 22.22
C LYS A 39 -24.42 -29.36 21.99
N THR A 40 -24.22 -30.41 21.27
CA THR A 40 -22.91 -30.91 20.86
C THR A 40 -22.72 -30.77 19.35
N MET A 41 -21.49 -30.70 18.92
CA MET A 41 -21.11 -30.76 17.53
C MET A 41 -19.90 -31.65 17.36
N ARG A 42 -19.85 -32.37 16.23
CA ARG A 42 -18.65 -33.09 15.83
C ARG A 42 -17.70 -32.15 15.11
N VAL A 43 -16.43 -32.21 15.45
CA VAL A 43 -15.38 -31.42 14.85
C VAL A 43 -15.11 -31.94 13.44
N GLU A 44 -15.30 -31.08 12.44
CA GLU A 44 -15.08 -31.39 11.03
C GLU A 44 -14.04 -30.46 10.43
N GLN A 45 -13.36 -30.93 9.39
CA GLN A 45 -12.48 -30.07 8.58
C GLN A 45 -13.33 -29.22 7.63
N SER A 46 -12.94 -27.98 7.49
CA SER A 46 -13.53 -27.06 6.53
C SER A 46 -12.45 -26.17 5.92
N THR A 47 -12.72 -25.64 4.73
CA THR A 47 -11.89 -24.61 4.12
C THR A 47 -12.49 -23.25 4.48
N ARG A 48 -11.68 -22.36 5.01
CA ARG A 48 -12.08 -20.98 5.33
C ARG A 48 -11.15 -19.98 4.71
N SER A 49 -11.74 -18.93 4.15
CA SER A 49 -10.99 -17.74 3.78
C SER A 49 -10.87 -16.86 5.02
N LEU A 50 -9.65 -16.66 5.46
CA LEU A 50 -9.27 -15.70 6.49
C LEU A 50 -8.97 -14.38 5.81
N GLU A 51 -9.39 -13.27 6.41
CA GLU A 51 -9.07 -11.94 5.93
C GLU A 51 -8.08 -11.29 6.90
N SER A 52 -6.91 -10.99 6.40
CA SER A 52 -5.93 -10.19 7.12
C SER A 52 -5.95 -8.76 6.61
N GLU A 53 -6.09 -7.81 7.53
CA GLU A 53 -6.19 -6.39 7.24
C GLU A 53 -4.86 -5.69 7.51
N TYR A 54 -4.37 -4.94 6.53
CA TYR A 54 -3.13 -4.19 6.63
C TYR A 54 -3.36 -2.74 6.23
N THR A 55 -2.97 -1.81 7.09
CA THR A 55 -2.97 -0.39 6.73
C THR A 55 -1.99 -0.15 5.59
N ALA A 56 -2.45 0.55 4.57
CA ALA A 56 -1.69 0.82 3.36
C ALA A 56 -1.68 2.31 3.03
N GLN A 57 -0.55 2.75 2.49
CA GLN A 57 -0.40 4.05 1.89
C GLN A 57 -0.55 3.92 0.37
N LEU A 58 -1.36 4.80 -0.21
CA LEU A 58 -1.63 4.81 -1.64
C LEU A 58 -0.67 5.76 -2.36
N SER A 59 -0.05 5.29 -3.43
CA SER A 59 0.80 6.09 -4.30
C SER A 59 0.43 5.82 -5.75
N GLY A 60 0.45 6.86 -6.58
CA GLY A 60 0.34 6.68 -8.03
C GLY A 60 1.51 5.87 -8.58
N LYS A 61 1.33 5.27 -9.74
CA LYS A 61 2.37 4.48 -10.42
C LYS A 61 3.66 5.26 -10.59
N GLN A 62 3.55 6.54 -10.90
CA GLN A 62 4.67 7.46 -11.06
C GLN A 62 4.27 8.85 -10.61
N MET A 63 5.11 9.50 -9.83
CA MET A 63 4.97 10.89 -9.44
C MET A 63 6.21 11.64 -9.90
N VAL A 64 6.03 12.71 -10.69
CA VAL A 64 7.12 13.47 -11.26
C VAL A 64 6.98 14.94 -10.89
N GLU A 65 8.00 15.47 -10.26
CA GLU A 65 8.14 16.90 -10.01
C GLU A 65 8.62 17.61 -11.28
N VAL A 66 7.79 18.48 -11.80
CA VAL A 66 8.13 19.28 -12.98
C VAL A 66 8.83 20.55 -12.52
N ARG A 67 10.13 20.65 -12.86
CA ARG A 67 11.00 21.80 -12.53
C ARG A 67 11.47 22.47 -13.81
N PRO A 68 11.64 23.81 -13.85
CA PRO A 68 12.18 24.49 -15.01
C PRO A 68 13.65 24.13 -15.19
N GLN A 69 14.11 24.05 -16.44
CA GLN A 69 15.50 23.82 -16.78
C GLN A 69 16.26 25.13 -17.14
N VAL A 70 15.50 26.21 -17.25
CA VAL A 70 16.01 27.55 -17.59
C VAL A 70 15.41 28.59 -16.65
N GLU A 71 16.09 29.68 -16.47
CA GLU A 71 15.67 30.81 -15.63
C GLU A 71 14.79 31.79 -16.42
N GLY A 72 13.78 32.37 -15.78
CA GLY A 72 12.96 33.42 -16.35
C GLY A 72 11.63 33.59 -15.66
N LEU A 73 10.88 34.63 -16.09
CA LEU A 73 9.54 34.90 -15.59
C LEU A 73 8.55 33.92 -16.23
N ILE A 74 7.59 33.43 -15.45
CA ILE A 74 6.45 32.68 -15.99
C ILE A 74 5.58 33.68 -16.79
N GLU A 75 5.50 33.46 -18.08
CA GLU A 75 4.68 34.28 -18.99
C GLU A 75 3.24 33.78 -19.00
N ARG A 76 3.05 32.45 -18.98
CA ARG A 76 1.74 31.81 -19.02
C ARG A 76 1.74 30.46 -18.34
N ILE A 77 0.66 30.17 -17.63
CA ILE A 77 0.29 28.85 -17.09
C ILE A 77 -0.80 28.30 -18.01
N CYS A 78 -0.62 27.08 -18.52
CA CYS A 78 -1.46 26.47 -19.55
C CYS A 78 -2.37 25.36 -19.00
N ILE A 79 -2.40 25.16 -17.69
CA ILE A 79 -3.17 24.16 -16.97
C ILE A 79 -3.73 24.74 -15.68
N ASP A 80 -4.78 24.11 -15.16
CA ASP A 80 -5.30 24.37 -13.82
C ASP A 80 -4.94 23.23 -12.85
N GLU A 81 -5.03 23.53 -11.55
CA GLU A 81 -4.78 22.56 -10.50
C GLU A 81 -5.82 21.44 -10.56
N GLY A 82 -5.38 20.18 -10.62
CA GLY A 82 -6.26 19.02 -10.74
C GLY A 82 -6.56 18.59 -12.18
N ASP A 83 -6.06 19.31 -13.19
CA ASP A 83 -6.26 18.94 -14.59
C ASP A 83 -5.57 17.62 -14.96
N MET A 84 -6.21 16.87 -15.86
CA MET A 84 -5.59 15.76 -16.56
C MET A 84 -4.65 16.28 -17.64
N VAL A 85 -3.38 15.93 -17.55
CA VAL A 85 -2.34 16.33 -18.52
C VAL A 85 -1.79 15.12 -19.25
N ARG A 86 -1.34 15.33 -20.50
CA ARG A 86 -0.72 14.30 -21.31
C ARG A 86 0.79 14.52 -21.41
N LYS A 87 1.52 13.44 -21.58
CA LYS A 87 2.95 13.49 -21.85
C LYS A 87 3.24 14.38 -23.06
N GLY A 88 4.16 15.34 -22.89
CA GLY A 88 4.51 16.33 -23.91
C GLY A 88 3.60 17.56 -23.97
N GLN A 89 2.49 17.60 -23.22
CA GLN A 89 1.63 18.78 -23.12
C GLN A 89 2.38 19.91 -22.43
N THR A 90 2.29 21.13 -22.98
CA THR A 90 2.88 22.32 -22.39
C THR A 90 2.08 22.73 -21.15
N LEU A 91 2.77 22.85 -20.02
CA LEU A 91 2.22 23.21 -18.71
C LEU A 91 2.47 24.69 -18.40
N PHE A 92 3.72 25.14 -18.65
CA PHE A 92 4.13 26.53 -18.40
C PHE A 92 4.92 27.07 -19.59
N VAL A 93 4.82 28.36 -19.78
CA VAL A 93 5.64 29.11 -20.73
C VAL A 93 6.47 30.12 -19.95
N ILE A 94 7.77 30.00 -20.04
CA ILE A 94 8.75 30.95 -19.50
C ILE A 94 9.05 31.98 -20.59
N ASN A 95 9.32 33.22 -20.20
CA ASN A 95 9.62 34.32 -21.14
C ASN A 95 10.71 33.89 -22.15
N GLN A 96 10.32 33.83 -23.41
CA GLN A 96 11.13 33.33 -24.51
C GLN A 96 12.03 34.41 -25.14
N THR A 97 11.80 35.68 -24.87
CA THR A 97 12.48 36.81 -25.55
C THR A 97 14.00 36.69 -25.52
N PRO A 98 14.65 36.50 -24.36
CA PRO A 98 16.12 36.39 -24.32
C PRO A 98 16.65 35.14 -25.05
N TYR A 99 15.90 34.04 -25.00
CA TYR A 99 16.29 32.76 -25.64
C TYR A 99 16.14 32.81 -27.15
N ARG A 100 15.13 33.51 -27.67
CA ARG A 100 14.95 33.76 -29.11
C ARG A 100 16.07 34.67 -29.64
N ALA A 101 16.46 35.68 -28.88
CA ALA A 101 17.59 36.55 -29.26
C ALA A 101 18.90 35.74 -29.32
N ALA A 102 19.17 34.91 -28.30
CA ALA A 102 20.36 34.03 -28.29
C ALA A 102 20.36 33.03 -29.44
N LEU A 103 19.20 32.49 -29.80
CA LEU A 103 19.07 31.59 -30.96
C LEU A 103 19.42 32.35 -32.28
N ALA A 104 18.84 33.54 -32.49
CA ALA A 104 19.12 34.33 -33.68
C ALA A 104 20.62 34.72 -33.79
N GLN A 105 21.24 35.03 -32.66
CA GLN A 105 22.69 35.30 -32.61
C GLN A 105 23.51 34.07 -32.99
N ALA A 106 23.17 32.88 -32.47
CA ALA A 106 23.86 31.62 -32.80
C ALA A 106 23.68 31.24 -34.28
N GLU A 107 22.49 31.49 -34.86
CA GLU A 107 22.22 31.29 -36.29
C GLU A 107 23.06 32.21 -37.16
N ALA A 108 23.18 33.48 -36.80
CA ALA A 108 24.02 34.44 -37.50
C ALA A 108 25.53 34.05 -37.45
N SER A 109 25.99 33.60 -36.27
CA SER A 109 27.35 33.13 -36.05
C SER A 109 27.67 31.90 -36.88
N LEU A 110 26.76 30.95 -37.00
CA LEU A 110 26.93 29.77 -37.85
C LEU A 110 27.03 30.19 -39.35
N LYS A 111 26.13 31.08 -39.79
CA LYS A 111 26.15 31.55 -41.19
C LYS A 111 27.47 32.27 -41.52
N SER A 112 28.03 33.06 -40.59
CA SER A 112 29.34 33.67 -40.75
C SER A 112 30.48 32.66 -40.84
N ALA A 113 30.48 31.67 -39.94
CA ALA A 113 31.48 30.59 -39.94
C ALA A 113 31.41 29.75 -41.25
N GLU A 114 30.22 29.48 -41.76
CA GLU A 114 30.03 28.77 -43.05
C GLU A 114 30.55 29.59 -44.26
N ALA A 115 30.38 30.90 -44.24
CA ALA A 115 30.97 31.79 -45.28
C ALA A 115 32.51 31.79 -45.23
N HIS A 116 33.10 31.84 -44.04
CA HIS A 116 34.54 31.71 -43.86
C HIS A 116 35.09 30.34 -44.35
N LEU A 117 34.39 29.27 -44.05
CA LEU A 117 34.72 27.92 -44.52
C LEU A 117 34.68 27.84 -46.03
N ALA A 118 33.65 28.40 -46.68
CA ALA A 118 33.58 28.45 -48.14
C ALA A 118 34.76 29.15 -48.77
N THR A 119 35.19 30.29 -48.22
CA THR A 119 36.37 31.04 -48.66
C THR A 119 37.66 30.23 -48.46
N ALA A 120 37.84 29.65 -47.25
CA ALA A 120 39.04 28.83 -46.96
C ALA A 120 39.12 27.59 -47.87
N ARG A 121 37.98 26.98 -48.17
CA ARG A 121 37.88 25.83 -49.09
C ARG A 121 38.32 26.19 -50.50
N MET A 122 37.83 27.32 -51.04
CA MET A 122 38.23 27.80 -52.36
C MET A 122 39.73 28.09 -52.42
N THR A 123 40.27 28.74 -51.35
CA THR A 123 41.71 29.05 -51.25
C THR A 123 42.55 27.76 -51.21
N ALA A 124 42.19 26.79 -50.39
CA ALA A 124 42.91 25.52 -50.28
C ALA A 124 42.88 24.73 -51.62
N GLU A 125 41.72 24.66 -52.28
CA GLU A 125 41.59 24.03 -53.60
C GLU A 125 42.45 24.74 -54.66
N SER A 126 42.46 26.06 -54.70
CA SER A 126 43.29 26.84 -55.58
C SER A 126 44.79 26.60 -55.35
N LYS A 127 45.22 26.65 -54.10
CA LYS A 127 46.64 26.42 -53.72
C LYS A 127 47.05 24.97 -54.02
N ARG A 128 46.19 23.99 -53.89
CA ARG A 128 46.44 22.60 -54.25
C ARG A 128 46.72 22.44 -55.79
N LYS A 129 45.86 23.05 -56.61
CA LYS A 129 46.01 23.05 -58.05
C LYS A 129 47.31 23.76 -58.49
N LEU A 130 47.66 24.88 -57.94
CA LEU A 130 48.89 25.61 -58.19
C LEU A 130 50.15 24.85 -57.71
N PHE A 131 50.06 24.12 -56.63
CA PHE A 131 51.16 23.23 -56.20
C PHE A 131 51.40 22.06 -57.15
N GLU A 132 50.35 21.43 -57.69
CA GLU A 132 50.47 20.40 -58.74
C GLU A 132 51.16 20.93 -59.96
N GLN A 133 50.98 22.23 -60.30
CA GLN A 133 51.65 22.91 -61.43
C GLN A 133 53.05 23.46 -61.05
N LYS A 134 53.52 23.21 -59.79
CA LYS A 134 54.81 23.68 -59.24
C LYS A 134 54.93 25.23 -59.13
N VAL A 135 53.82 25.93 -59.02
CA VAL A 135 53.79 27.42 -58.98
C VAL A 135 53.92 27.92 -57.52
N VAL A 136 53.50 27.14 -56.53
CA VAL A 136 53.53 27.51 -55.09
C VAL A 136 54.33 26.46 -54.34
N SER A 137 54.82 26.89 -53.10
CA SER A 137 55.58 26.02 -52.21
C SER A 137 54.68 25.00 -51.47
N ALA A 138 55.28 23.91 -50.96
CA ALA A 138 54.58 22.96 -50.08
C ALA A 138 54.07 23.61 -48.81
N PHE A 139 54.82 24.62 -48.31
CA PHE A 139 54.44 25.41 -47.15
C PHE A 139 53.16 26.21 -47.37
N ASP A 140 53.02 26.88 -48.56
CA ASP A 140 51.83 27.67 -48.91
C ASP A 140 50.60 26.77 -49.03
N LYS A 141 50.76 25.60 -49.63
CA LYS A 141 49.67 24.58 -49.69
C LYS A 141 49.26 24.14 -48.28
N GLN A 142 50.24 23.79 -47.42
CA GLN A 142 49.95 23.28 -46.07
C GLN A 142 49.28 24.37 -45.21
N ASN A 143 49.69 25.62 -45.32
CA ASN A 143 49.05 26.74 -44.64
C ASN A 143 47.59 26.90 -45.05
N ALA A 144 47.27 26.78 -46.34
CA ALA A 144 45.90 26.87 -46.82
C ALA A 144 45.03 25.66 -46.35
N GLU A 145 45.61 24.45 -46.29
CA GLU A 145 44.96 23.27 -45.76
C GLU A 145 44.73 23.39 -44.25
N ASN A 146 45.67 23.94 -43.49
CA ASN A 146 45.49 24.22 -42.08
C ASN A 146 44.37 25.26 -41.84
N ALA A 147 44.31 26.33 -42.64
CA ALA A 147 43.27 27.36 -42.58
C ALA A 147 41.88 26.77 -42.90
N LEU A 148 41.81 25.83 -43.82
CA LEU A 148 40.59 25.08 -44.13
C LEU A 148 40.16 24.24 -42.91
N ALA A 149 41.09 23.51 -42.28
CA ALA A 149 40.79 22.69 -41.11
C ALA A 149 40.33 23.56 -39.91
N GLU A 150 40.96 24.72 -39.69
CA GLU A 150 40.55 25.70 -38.71
C GLU A 150 39.14 26.22 -38.96
N SER A 151 38.80 26.57 -40.20
CA SER A 151 37.45 27.01 -40.58
C SER A 151 36.41 25.93 -40.42
N GLN A 152 36.76 24.65 -40.68
CA GLN A 152 35.88 23.49 -40.40
C GLN A 152 35.60 23.34 -38.90
N ALA A 153 36.61 23.48 -38.07
CA ALA A 153 36.47 23.44 -36.62
C ALA A 153 35.57 24.59 -36.12
N ALA A 154 35.73 25.82 -36.66
CA ALA A 154 34.89 26.97 -36.34
C ALA A 154 33.41 26.75 -36.67
N VAL A 155 33.09 26.14 -37.81
CA VAL A 155 31.71 25.74 -38.17
C VAL A 155 31.17 24.72 -37.15
N SER A 156 31.99 23.73 -36.80
CA SER A 156 31.56 22.71 -35.83
C SER A 156 31.23 23.35 -34.46
N MET A 157 32.02 24.30 -33.99
CA MET A 157 31.82 25.07 -32.78
C MET A 157 30.53 25.92 -32.83
N ALA A 158 30.30 26.62 -33.96
CA ALA A 158 29.11 27.42 -34.17
C ALA A 158 27.82 26.56 -34.19
N ARG A 159 27.89 25.35 -34.80
CA ARG A 159 26.80 24.36 -34.80
C ARG A 159 26.47 23.89 -33.37
N ALA A 160 27.47 23.63 -32.53
CA ALA A 160 27.25 23.27 -31.14
C ALA A 160 26.60 24.40 -30.36
N GLN A 161 27.01 25.66 -30.56
CA GLN A 161 26.40 26.84 -29.95
C GLN A 161 24.94 27.00 -30.39
N LEU A 162 24.63 26.81 -31.67
CA LEU A 162 23.26 26.82 -32.20
C LEU A 162 22.39 25.74 -31.52
N SER A 163 22.92 24.53 -31.41
CA SER A 163 22.21 23.43 -30.71
C SER A 163 21.89 23.78 -29.26
N ASN A 164 22.84 24.35 -28.53
CA ASN A 164 22.64 24.79 -27.16
C ASN A 164 21.58 25.88 -27.05
N ALA A 165 21.60 26.89 -27.94
CA ALA A 165 20.59 27.95 -27.96
C ALA A 165 19.17 27.40 -28.27
N ARG A 166 19.06 26.43 -29.19
CA ARG A 166 17.79 25.75 -29.49
C ARG A 166 17.26 24.94 -28.31
N ASN A 167 18.13 24.21 -27.64
CA ASN A 167 17.75 23.46 -26.42
C ASN A 167 17.27 24.42 -25.32
N SER A 168 18.01 25.50 -25.07
CA SER A 168 17.60 26.49 -24.06
C SER A 168 16.24 27.14 -24.39
N LEU A 169 15.99 27.47 -25.66
CA LEU A 169 14.67 27.95 -26.08
C LEU A 169 13.58 26.87 -25.91
N SER A 170 13.89 25.60 -26.20
CA SER A 170 12.92 24.51 -26.03
C SER A 170 12.51 24.31 -24.59
N TYR A 171 13.45 24.51 -23.64
CA TYR A 171 13.20 24.39 -22.21
C TYR A 171 12.35 25.52 -21.62
N THR A 172 12.13 26.63 -22.36
CA THR A 172 11.17 27.65 -21.97
C THR A 172 9.71 27.18 -22.04
N LEU A 173 9.45 26.13 -22.83
CA LEU A 173 8.17 25.43 -22.87
C LEU A 173 8.25 24.22 -21.93
N VAL A 174 7.85 24.43 -20.70
CA VAL A 174 7.86 23.36 -19.68
C VAL A 174 6.72 22.38 -19.99
N LYS A 175 7.06 21.12 -20.24
CA LYS A 175 6.12 20.07 -20.68
C LYS A 175 6.01 18.97 -19.63
N SER A 176 4.85 18.31 -19.62
CA SER A 176 4.68 17.11 -18.79
C SER A 176 5.54 15.95 -19.31
N PRO A 177 6.32 15.30 -18.45
CA PRO A 177 7.08 14.09 -18.81
C PRO A 177 6.23 12.82 -18.84
N VAL A 178 5.05 12.83 -18.21
CA VAL A 178 4.12 11.68 -18.05
C VAL A 178 2.67 12.10 -18.28
N ASP A 179 1.82 11.12 -18.52
CA ASP A 179 0.36 11.31 -18.42
C ASP A 179 -0.03 11.28 -16.93
N GLY A 180 -1.02 12.08 -16.53
CA GLY A 180 -1.46 12.06 -15.14
C GLY A 180 -2.25 13.30 -14.73
N VAL A 181 -2.44 13.48 -13.44
CA VAL A 181 -3.15 14.60 -12.82
C VAL A 181 -2.16 15.62 -12.28
N ALA A 182 -2.36 16.89 -12.65
CA ALA A 182 -1.59 18.01 -12.13
C ALA A 182 -1.94 18.28 -10.66
N GLY A 183 -0.93 18.42 -9.82
CA GLY A 183 -1.07 18.81 -8.42
C GLY A 183 -1.28 20.31 -8.26
N MET A 184 -0.98 20.82 -7.05
CA MET A 184 -1.02 22.26 -6.74
C MET A 184 0.08 23.02 -7.47
N ILE A 185 -0.22 24.24 -7.87
CA ILE A 185 0.68 25.15 -8.59
C ILE A 185 1.07 26.32 -7.67
N PRO A 186 2.25 26.25 -7.01
CA PRO A 186 2.64 27.28 -6.03
C PRO A 186 3.04 28.61 -6.66
N TYR A 187 3.33 28.64 -7.96
CA TYR A 187 3.78 29.84 -8.68
C TYR A 187 2.65 30.45 -9.50
N ARG A 188 2.74 31.76 -9.73
CA ARG A 188 1.77 32.52 -10.54
C ARG A 188 2.49 33.17 -11.72
N VAL A 189 1.72 33.61 -12.71
CA VAL A 189 2.25 34.40 -13.83
C VAL A 189 3.03 35.63 -13.29
N GLY A 190 4.19 35.89 -13.84
CA GLY A 190 5.12 36.93 -13.39
C GLY A 190 6.11 36.48 -12.32
N ALA A 191 6.01 35.28 -11.77
CA ALA A 191 7.02 34.75 -10.86
C ALA A 191 8.33 34.42 -11.58
N LEU A 192 9.46 34.75 -10.97
CA LEU A 192 10.79 34.34 -11.43
C LEU A 192 11.06 32.90 -10.99
N VAL A 193 11.43 32.05 -11.93
CA VAL A 193 11.73 30.65 -11.70
C VAL A 193 13.07 30.24 -12.28
N SER A 194 13.71 29.24 -11.72
CA SER A 194 14.99 28.70 -12.16
C SER A 194 15.09 27.20 -11.83
N SER A 195 16.15 26.52 -12.26
CA SER A 195 16.39 25.11 -11.91
C SER A 195 16.53 24.85 -10.40
N ASN A 196 16.86 25.87 -9.61
CA ASN A 196 17.17 25.78 -8.18
C ASN A 196 15.99 26.21 -7.26
N ILE A 197 14.77 26.33 -7.79
CA ILE A 197 13.60 26.66 -6.96
C ILE A 197 13.33 25.58 -5.91
N SER A 198 12.91 25.98 -4.71
CA SER A 198 12.65 25.06 -3.60
C SER A 198 11.48 24.11 -3.91
N ASN A 199 10.36 24.64 -4.42
CA ASN A 199 9.19 23.85 -4.80
C ASN A 199 9.17 23.61 -6.31
N PRO A 200 8.68 22.46 -6.79
CA PRO A 200 8.44 22.24 -8.22
C PRO A 200 7.37 23.22 -8.75
N LEU A 201 7.34 23.45 -10.06
CA LEU A 201 6.27 24.22 -10.71
C LEU A 201 4.92 23.54 -10.54
N VAL A 202 4.92 22.23 -10.69
CA VAL A 202 3.76 21.35 -10.46
C VAL A 202 4.30 19.91 -10.28
N THR A 203 3.58 19.11 -9.52
CA THR A 203 3.81 17.67 -9.46
C THR A 203 2.74 16.97 -10.29
N VAL A 204 3.14 16.13 -11.24
CA VAL A 204 2.22 15.32 -12.04
C VAL A 204 2.25 13.89 -11.53
N SER A 205 1.08 13.35 -11.17
CA SER A 205 0.90 11.98 -10.70
C SER A 205 0.19 11.14 -11.74
N ASP A 206 0.83 10.06 -12.21
CA ASP A 206 0.16 9.00 -12.97
C ASP A 206 -0.62 8.14 -11.98
N ASP A 207 -1.92 8.39 -11.87
CA ASP A 207 -2.84 7.71 -10.96
C ASP A 207 -3.78 6.72 -11.67
N ALA A 208 -3.54 6.39 -12.94
CA ALA A 208 -4.31 5.37 -13.66
C ALA A 208 -4.21 3.98 -13.01
N VAL A 209 -3.06 3.70 -12.41
CA VAL A 209 -2.83 2.55 -11.54
C VAL A 209 -2.30 3.06 -10.20
N MET A 210 -2.96 2.65 -9.12
CA MET A 210 -2.55 3.00 -7.77
C MET A 210 -1.84 1.82 -7.11
N HIS A 211 -0.73 2.11 -6.48
CA HIS A 211 0.02 1.18 -5.67
C HIS A 211 -0.32 1.39 -4.20
N ALA A 212 -0.78 0.35 -3.54
CA ALA A 212 -0.97 0.31 -2.10
C ALA A 212 0.25 -0.36 -1.46
N TYR A 213 1.01 0.40 -0.69
CA TYR A 213 2.15 -0.10 0.07
C TYR A 213 1.71 -0.42 1.49
N PHE A 214 1.93 -1.64 1.92
CA PHE A 214 1.63 -2.11 3.27
C PHE A 214 2.74 -3.04 3.76
N SER A 215 2.80 -3.27 5.06
CA SER A 215 3.88 -4.05 5.67
C SER A 215 3.34 -5.22 6.47
N ILE A 216 4.06 -6.34 6.42
CA ILE A 216 3.84 -7.51 7.26
C ILE A 216 5.07 -7.74 8.13
N SER A 217 4.92 -8.42 9.26
CA SER A 217 6.07 -8.78 10.08
C SER A 217 6.94 -9.85 9.41
N GLU A 218 8.23 -9.89 9.75
CA GLU A 218 9.15 -10.92 9.26
C GLU A 218 8.63 -12.33 9.57
N ALA A 219 8.06 -12.55 10.75
CA ALA A 219 7.49 -13.84 11.14
C ALA A 219 6.33 -14.25 10.19
N GLN A 220 5.46 -13.31 9.81
CA GLN A 220 4.40 -13.58 8.85
C GLN A 220 4.97 -13.89 7.47
N MET A 221 6.00 -13.17 7.04
CA MET A 221 6.69 -13.43 5.77
C MET A 221 7.29 -14.82 5.74
N LEU A 222 7.98 -15.26 6.82
CA LEU A 222 8.55 -16.59 6.91
C LEU A 222 7.49 -17.70 6.84
N ASN A 223 6.34 -17.50 7.52
CA ASN A 223 5.21 -18.43 7.42
C ASN A 223 4.66 -18.53 5.98
N LEU A 224 4.55 -17.38 5.27
CA LEU A 224 4.14 -17.38 3.88
C LEU A 224 5.15 -18.06 2.96
N MET A 225 6.45 -17.90 3.24
CA MET A 225 7.51 -18.60 2.49
C MET A 225 7.47 -20.11 2.72
N GLU A 226 7.16 -20.56 3.93
CA GLU A 226 6.99 -21.98 4.25
C GLU A 226 5.76 -22.57 3.53
N GLU A 227 4.66 -21.83 3.50
CA GLU A 227 3.39 -22.25 2.86
C GLU A 227 3.49 -22.30 1.33
N TYR A 228 4.07 -21.26 0.70
CA TYR A 228 4.14 -21.12 -0.76
C TYR A 228 5.49 -21.54 -1.38
N GLY A 229 6.46 -21.91 -0.58
CA GLY A 229 7.80 -22.34 -0.99
C GLY A 229 8.75 -21.20 -1.35
N SER A 230 8.25 -20.06 -1.80
CA SER A 230 9.05 -18.84 -2.05
C SER A 230 8.17 -17.58 -2.12
N LEU A 231 8.77 -16.40 -1.92
CA LEU A 231 8.08 -15.11 -2.08
C LEU A 231 7.55 -14.91 -3.51
N GLN A 232 8.26 -15.37 -4.51
CA GLN A 232 7.81 -15.27 -5.91
C GLN A 232 6.60 -16.17 -6.19
N ALA A 233 6.57 -17.37 -5.64
CA ALA A 233 5.43 -18.26 -5.72
C ALA A 233 4.22 -17.66 -5.00
N PHE A 234 4.42 -17.09 -3.80
CA PHE A 234 3.39 -16.35 -3.07
C PHE A 234 2.78 -15.22 -3.93
N VAL A 235 3.59 -14.33 -4.49
CA VAL A 235 3.10 -13.22 -5.36
C VAL A 235 2.32 -13.74 -6.56
N ASN A 236 2.74 -14.86 -7.16
CA ASN A 236 2.10 -15.41 -8.35
C ASN A 236 0.77 -16.12 -8.04
N GLN A 237 0.70 -16.81 -6.89
CA GLN A 237 -0.45 -17.63 -6.48
C GLN A 237 -1.45 -16.87 -5.61
N MET A 238 -1.05 -15.68 -5.09
CA MET A 238 -1.90 -14.88 -4.22
C MET A 238 -3.22 -14.53 -4.91
N PRO A 239 -4.36 -14.78 -4.27
CA PRO A 239 -5.65 -14.33 -4.77
C PRO A 239 -5.72 -12.81 -4.91
N ALA A 240 -6.74 -12.34 -5.64
CA ALA A 240 -7.00 -10.90 -5.72
C ALA A 240 -7.25 -10.32 -4.32
N VAL A 241 -6.71 -9.13 -4.08
CA VAL A 241 -6.84 -8.40 -2.82
C VAL A 241 -7.87 -7.30 -2.94
N SER A 242 -8.54 -6.99 -1.85
CA SER A 242 -9.50 -5.89 -1.78
C SER A 242 -8.90 -4.69 -1.06
N LEU A 243 -9.41 -3.50 -1.36
CA LEU A 243 -9.02 -2.26 -0.70
C LEU A 243 -10.23 -1.65 -0.01
N ARG A 244 -10.11 -1.38 1.28
CA ARG A 244 -11.04 -0.54 2.03
C ARG A 244 -10.46 0.87 2.10
N MET A 245 -11.21 1.83 1.55
CA MET A 245 -10.81 3.24 1.55
C MET A 245 -10.91 3.85 2.96
N SER A 246 -10.31 5.00 3.17
CA SER A 246 -10.29 5.72 4.46
C SER A 246 -11.68 6.08 5.01
N ASN A 247 -12.72 6.14 4.14
CA ASN A 247 -14.11 6.34 4.53
C ASN A 247 -14.85 5.06 4.95
N GLY A 248 -14.13 3.92 5.06
CA GLY A 248 -14.65 2.61 5.43
C GLY A 248 -15.35 1.83 4.31
N LYS A 249 -15.53 2.43 3.11
CA LYS A 249 -16.15 1.74 1.98
C LYS A 249 -15.13 0.89 1.22
N MET A 250 -15.60 -0.24 0.71
CA MET A 250 -14.79 -1.07 -0.19
C MET A 250 -14.60 -0.37 -1.53
N TYR A 251 -13.37 -0.42 -2.05
CA TYR A 251 -13.08 0.01 -3.41
C TYR A 251 -13.66 -1.00 -4.40
N GLY A 252 -14.25 -0.52 -5.50
CA GLY A 252 -14.99 -1.38 -6.43
C GLY A 252 -14.13 -2.28 -7.31
N GLU A 253 -12.83 -2.00 -7.43
CA GLU A 253 -11.88 -2.80 -8.20
C GLU A 253 -11.02 -3.64 -7.26
N VAL A 254 -10.76 -4.88 -7.67
CA VAL A 254 -9.82 -5.75 -6.96
C VAL A 254 -8.38 -5.45 -7.39
N GLY A 255 -7.46 -5.64 -6.48
CA GLY A 255 -6.03 -5.48 -6.72
C GLY A 255 -5.29 -6.81 -6.75
N LYS A 256 -4.01 -6.74 -7.11
CA LYS A 256 -3.08 -7.86 -7.07
C LYS A 256 -1.81 -7.43 -6.35
N VAL A 257 -1.33 -8.28 -5.46
CA VAL A 257 0.04 -8.12 -4.91
C VAL A 257 1.01 -8.42 -6.05
N ASP A 258 1.85 -7.46 -6.38
CA ASP A 258 2.78 -7.53 -7.52
C ASP A 258 4.26 -7.42 -7.11
N ALA A 259 4.53 -7.00 -5.88
CA ALA A 259 5.89 -6.93 -5.36
C ALA A 259 5.95 -7.18 -3.86
N VAL A 260 7.04 -7.80 -3.43
CA VAL A 260 7.45 -7.95 -2.03
C VAL A 260 8.89 -7.45 -1.92
N SER A 261 9.16 -6.63 -0.91
CA SER A 261 10.52 -6.17 -0.62
C SER A 261 11.43 -7.35 -0.30
N GLY A 262 12.63 -7.38 -0.89
CA GLY A 262 13.67 -8.33 -0.52
C GLY A 262 14.46 -7.93 0.74
N ILE A 263 14.08 -6.83 1.40
CA ILE A 263 14.79 -6.27 2.55
C ILE A 263 13.78 -6.10 3.69
N VAL A 264 14.18 -6.54 4.88
CA VAL A 264 13.47 -6.27 6.14
C VAL A 264 13.90 -4.89 6.65
N ASP A 265 12.95 -4.07 7.03
CA ASP A 265 13.25 -2.78 7.67
C ASP A 265 13.78 -3.05 9.09
N GLU A 266 15.03 -2.65 9.35
CA GLU A 266 15.73 -2.94 10.61
C GLU A 266 15.07 -2.25 11.82
N SER A 267 14.36 -1.15 11.61
CA SER A 267 13.73 -0.40 12.70
C SER A 267 12.41 -1.00 13.16
N THR A 268 11.67 -1.65 12.24
CA THR A 268 10.32 -2.15 12.48
C THR A 268 10.22 -3.68 12.43
N GLY A 269 11.23 -4.39 11.89
CA GLY A 269 11.17 -5.83 11.63
C GLY A 269 10.09 -6.20 10.60
N ALA A 270 9.76 -5.27 9.71
CA ALA A 270 8.68 -5.45 8.75
C ALA A 270 9.19 -5.57 7.31
N VAL A 271 8.43 -6.28 6.50
CA VAL A 271 8.65 -6.42 5.06
C VAL A 271 7.54 -5.70 4.32
N SER A 272 7.92 -4.83 3.39
CA SER A 272 6.97 -4.06 2.60
C SER A 272 6.46 -4.86 1.40
N LEU A 273 5.15 -4.83 1.20
CA LEU A 273 4.46 -5.39 0.05
C LEU A 273 3.80 -4.27 -0.74
N ARG A 274 3.61 -4.51 -2.03
CA ARG A 274 2.88 -3.63 -2.92
C ARG A 274 1.75 -4.37 -3.58
N ALA A 275 0.55 -3.80 -3.51
CA ALA A 275 -0.59 -4.24 -4.29
C ALA A 275 -0.98 -3.15 -5.29
N SER A 276 -1.28 -3.54 -6.52
CA SER A 276 -1.68 -2.63 -7.59
C SER A 276 -3.18 -2.69 -7.82
N PHE A 277 -3.81 -1.52 -7.89
CA PHE A 277 -5.24 -1.35 -8.12
C PHE A 277 -5.47 -0.48 -9.36
N ARG A 278 -6.37 -0.89 -10.24
CA ARG A 278 -6.78 -0.07 -11.37
C ARG A 278 -7.62 1.11 -10.86
N ASN A 279 -7.36 2.32 -11.35
CA ASN A 279 -8.03 3.53 -10.88
C ASN A 279 -8.61 4.34 -12.05
N ALA A 280 -9.39 3.70 -12.91
CA ALA A 280 -9.96 4.32 -14.11
C ALA A 280 -10.88 5.53 -13.82
N GLN A 281 -11.48 5.56 -12.65
CA GLN A 281 -12.35 6.66 -12.22
C GLN A 281 -11.61 7.75 -11.41
N HIS A 282 -10.30 7.61 -11.21
CA HIS A 282 -9.46 8.54 -10.44
C HIS A 282 -9.98 8.85 -9.02
N VAL A 283 -10.66 7.85 -8.39
CA VAL A 283 -11.19 7.97 -7.02
C VAL A 283 -10.06 7.95 -5.99
N LEU A 284 -9.09 7.06 -6.21
CA LEU A 284 -7.91 6.97 -5.36
C LEU A 284 -6.94 8.08 -5.73
N ARG A 285 -6.30 8.68 -4.72
CA ARG A 285 -5.36 9.79 -4.90
C ARG A 285 -4.01 9.43 -4.28
N ASN A 286 -2.96 9.98 -4.89
CA ASN A 286 -1.61 9.86 -4.34
C ASN A 286 -1.53 10.47 -2.93
N GLY A 287 -0.85 9.80 -2.00
CA GLY A 287 -0.77 10.18 -0.58
C GLY A 287 -1.98 9.77 0.25
N GLY A 288 -3.02 9.16 -0.36
CA GLY A 288 -4.16 8.63 0.37
C GLY A 288 -3.78 7.42 1.23
N ALA A 289 -4.65 7.08 2.19
CA ALA A 289 -4.53 5.89 3.01
C ALA A 289 -5.73 4.95 2.80
N GLY A 290 -5.51 3.67 3.05
CA GLY A 290 -6.54 2.64 2.99
C GLY A 290 -6.12 1.41 3.77
N THR A 291 -6.95 0.38 3.73
CA THR A 291 -6.66 -0.93 4.32
C THR A 291 -6.72 -1.97 3.20
N VAL A 292 -5.60 -2.64 2.95
CA VAL A 292 -5.56 -3.79 2.05
C VAL A 292 -6.02 -5.01 2.81
N ILE A 293 -6.95 -5.76 2.22
CA ILE A 293 -7.50 -6.99 2.76
C ILE A 293 -6.95 -8.14 1.94
N LEU A 294 -6.12 -8.95 2.59
CA LEU A 294 -5.54 -10.16 2.02
C LEU A 294 -6.41 -11.36 2.37
N PRO A 295 -7.00 -12.06 1.40
CA PRO A 295 -7.64 -13.34 1.65
C PRO A 295 -6.56 -14.43 1.80
N ILE A 296 -6.52 -15.09 2.95
CA ILE A 296 -5.68 -16.26 3.22
C ILE A 296 -6.60 -17.46 3.27
N VAL A 297 -6.49 -18.37 2.32
CA VAL A 297 -7.30 -19.59 2.29
C VAL A 297 -6.61 -20.65 3.14
N LYS A 298 -7.17 -20.98 4.30
CA LYS A 298 -6.74 -22.14 5.07
C LYS A 298 -7.61 -23.34 4.70
N GLU A 299 -6.99 -24.31 4.08
CA GLU A 299 -7.60 -25.61 3.78
C GLU A 299 -7.48 -26.54 4.99
N ASN A 300 -8.45 -27.47 5.11
CA ASN A 300 -8.43 -28.50 6.16
C ASN A 300 -8.30 -27.96 7.60
N CYS A 301 -8.86 -26.79 7.87
CA CYS A 301 -8.86 -26.20 9.20
C CYS A 301 -10.10 -26.64 10.00
N ILE A 302 -9.96 -26.74 11.32
CA ILE A 302 -11.07 -26.95 12.24
C ILE A 302 -11.68 -25.60 12.57
N VAL A 303 -12.99 -25.46 12.38
CA VAL A 303 -13.73 -24.23 12.73
C VAL A 303 -14.77 -24.56 13.78
N ILE A 304 -14.77 -23.77 14.86
CA ILE A 304 -15.72 -23.89 15.97
C ILE A 304 -16.42 -22.57 16.24
N PRO A 305 -17.69 -22.58 16.68
CA PRO A 305 -18.36 -21.36 17.15
C PRO A 305 -17.63 -20.76 18.35
N GLN A 306 -17.61 -19.43 18.46
CA GLN A 306 -17.08 -18.75 19.64
C GLN A 306 -17.83 -19.16 20.90
N GLU A 307 -19.13 -19.42 20.81
CA GLU A 307 -20.00 -19.87 21.92
C GLU A 307 -19.63 -21.27 22.46
N ALA A 308 -18.88 -22.05 21.67
CA ALA A 308 -18.31 -23.34 22.10
C ALA A 308 -17.07 -23.20 22.96
N THR A 309 -16.58 -21.97 23.17
CA THR A 309 -15.36 -21.71 23.91
C THR A 309 -15.60 -20.93 25.20
N TYR A 310 -14.71 -21.06 26.17
CA TYR A 310 -14.62 -20.19 27.32
C TYR A 310 -13.16 -19.79 27.59
N VAL A 311 -12.98 -18.61 28.19
CA VAL A 311 -11.65 -18.05 28.44
C VAL A 311 -11.34 -18.14 29.93
N LEU A 312 -10.19 -18.68 30.27
CA LEU A 312 -9.67 -18.74 31.63
C LEU A 312 -8.19 -18.33 31.62
N GLN A 313 -7.85 -17.27 32.37
CA GLN A 313 -6.45 -16.76 32.44
C GLN A 313 -5.80 -16.56 31.08
N ASP A 314 -6.46 -15.82 30.19
CA ASP A 314 -6.05 -15.54 28.80
C ASP A 314 -5.89 -16.74 27.84
N LYS A 315 -6.24 -17.93 28.30
CA LYS A 315 -6.28 -19.15 27.48
C LYS A 315 -7.70 -19.49 27.10
N VAL A 316 -7.85 -20.02 25.89
CA VAL A 316 -9.14 -20.46 25.36
C VAL A 316 -9.28 -21.97 25.55
N PHE A 317 -10.45 -22.37 26.06
CA PHE A 317 -10.78 -23.77 26.32
C PHE A 317 -12.08 -24.14 25.62
N VAL A 318 -12.24 -25.42 25.34
CA VAL A 318 -13.48 -26.07 24.89
C VAL A 318 -13.82 -27.23 25.81
N TRP A 319 -15.07 -27.66 25.80
CA TRP A 319 -15.50 -28.86 26.46
C TRP A 319 -15.60 -30.00 25.45
N LYS A 320 -14.67 -30.98 25.54
CA LYS A 320 -14.76 -32.25 24.80
C LYS A 320 -15.75 -33.18 25.51
N VAL A 321 -16.49 -33.92 24.74
CA VAL A 321 -17.37 -34.96 25.28
C VAL A 321 -16.64 -36.30 25.19
N VAL A 322 -16.19 -36.81 26.33
CA VAL A 322 -15.52 -38.10 26.45
C VAL A 322 -16.33 -38.99 27.38
N ASP A 323 -16.75 -40.16 26.91
CA ASP A 323 -17.58 -41.13 27.66
C ASP A 323 -18.86 -40.48 28.26
N GLY A 324 -19.47 -39.54 27.51
CA GLY A 324 -20.69 -38.82 27.94
C GLY A 324 -20.45 -37.76 29.02
N LYS A 325 -19.19 -37.37 29.30
CA LYS A 325 -18.81 -36.34 30.27
C LYS A 325 -18.05 -35.20 29.64
N ALA A 326 -18.25 -33.99 30.13
CA ALA A 326 -17.52 -32.81 29.69
C ALA A 326 -16.12 -32.78 30.30
N GLN A 327 -15.10 -32.74 29.45
CA GLN A 327 -13.69 -32.61 29.80
C GLN A 327 -13.11 -31.33 29.20
N SER A 328 -12.46 -30.50 30.03
CA SER A 328 -11.82 -29.28 29.60
C SER A 328 -10.59 -29.57 28.75
N ALA A 329 -10.46 -28.88 27.60
CA ALA A 329 -9.28 -28.95 26.74
C ALA A 329 -8.85 -27.56 26.31
N GLU A 330 -7.57 -27.26 26.51
CA GLU A 330 -6.95 -26.02 26.01
C GLU A 330 -6.84 -26.06 24.50
N VAL A 331 -7.25 -24.98 23.81
CA VAL A 331 -7.16 -24.85 22.37
C VAL A 331 -6.46 -23.53 21.99
N LYS A 332 -5.59 -23.59 21.01
CA LYS A 332 -5.07 -22.39 20.37
C LYS A 332 -5.99 -22.04 19.20
N VAL A 333 -6.46 -20.81 19.18
CA VAL A 333 -7.44 -20.37 18.20
C VAL A 333 -7.01 -19.08 17.52
N TYR A 334 -7.28 -18.99 16.22
CA TYR A 334 -7.23 -17.76 15.45
C TYR A 334 -8.66 -17.18 15.34
N ARG A 335 -8.82 -15.90 15.72
CA ARG A 335 -10.11 -15.22 15.69
C ARG A 335 -10.45 -14.79 14.26
N LEU A 336 -11.61 -15.21 13.77
CA LEU A 336 -12.14 -14.71 12.50
C LEU A 336 -12.76 -13.32 12.67
N ASN A 337 -12.62 -12.48 11.66
CA ASN A 337 -13.17 -11.12 11.66
C ASN A 337 -14.71 -11.08 11.70
N ASN A 338 -15.39 -12.23 11.48
CA ASN A 338 -16.85 -12.33 11.60
C ASN A 338 -17.36 -12.28 13.06
N GLY A 339 -16.45 -12.38 14.05
CA GLY A 339 -16.76 -12.33 15.49
C GLY A 339 -17.64 -13.49 15.99
N LYS A 340 -17.83 -14.54 15.20
CA LYS A 340 -18.71 -15.67 15.52
C LYS A 340 -17.99 -17.00 15.56
N GLU A 341 -16.90 -17.14 14.84
CA GLU A 341 -16.18 -18.40 14.66
C GLU A 341 -14.70 -18.23 14.98
N TYR A 342 -14.09 -19.31 15.42
CA TYR A 342 -12.64 -19.46 15.62
C TYR A 342 -12.11 -20.57 14.74
N VAL A 343 -10.95 -20.37 14.15
CA VAL A 343 -10.13 -21.42 13.56
C VAL A 343 -9.23 -22.00 14.62
N VAL A 344 -9.29 -23.31 14.84
CA VAL A 344 -8.45 -24.00 15.81
C VAL A 344 -7.13 -24.35 15.16
N GLU A 345 -6.03 -23.85 15.75
CA GLU A 345 -4.66 -24.18 15.31
C GLU A 345 -4.13 -25.45 15.96
N SER A 346 -4.51 -25.67 17.23
CA SER A 346 -4.13 -26.88 17.96
C SER A 346 -5.06 -27.13 19.15
N GLY A 347 -5.11 -28.39 19.63
CA GLY A 347 -5.87 -28.80 20.81
C GLY A 347 -7.14 -29.60 20.50
N LEU A 348 -7.60 -29.66 19.23
CA LEU A 348 -8.69 -30.52 18.79
C LEU A 348 -8.28 -31.41 17.62
N GLN A 349 -8.92 -32.56 17.53
CA GLN A 349 -8.78 -33.47 16.41
C GLN A 349 -10.11 -33.64 15.66
N VAL A 350 -10.01 -33.96 14.39
CA VAL A 350 -11.20 -34.23 13.54
C VAL A 350 -11.93 -35.46 14.07
N GLY A 351 -13.25 -35.34 14.18
CA GLY A 351 -14.11 -36.40 14.69
C GLY A 351 -14.38 -36.34 16.20
N GLU A 352 -13.64 -35.51 16.96
CA GLU A 352 -13.97 -35.26 18.38
C GLU A 352 -15.31 -34.55 18.51
N GLU A 353 -16.02 -34.81 19.58
CA GLU A 353 -17.28 -34.16 19.93
C GLU A 353 -17.06 -33.09 20.99
N ILE A 354 -17.57 -31.89 20.75
CA ILE A 354 -17.46 -30.76 21.65
C ILE A 354 -18.83 -30.15 21.94
N ILE A 355 -18.96 -29.44 23.07
CA ILE A 355 -20.15 -28.65 23.37
C ILE A 355 -20.13 -27.38 22.49
N SER A 356 -21.17 -27.19 21.67
CA SER A 356 -21.24 -26.11 20.68
C SER A 356 -21.79 -24.78 21.22
N GLU A 357 -22.59 -24.83 22.28
CA GLU A 357 -23.24 -23.64 22.87
C GLU A 357 -23.18 -23.68 24.39
N GLY A 358 -22.97 -22.52 25.02
CA GLY A 358 -23.05 -22.37 26.47
C GLY A 358 -21.84 -22.89 27.26
N ALA A 359 -20.67 -22.96 26.62
CA ALA A 359 -19.45 -23.46 27.24
C ALA A 359 -19.12 -22.82 28.61
N GLY A 360 -19.44 -21.54 28.80
CA GLY A 360 -19.19 -20.83 30.07
C GLY A 360 -20.05 -21.32 31.27
N LEU A 361 -21.10 -22.11 31.02
CA LEU A 361 -22.01 -22.63 32.07
C LEU A 361 -21.71 -24.09 32.45
N VAL A 362 -20.88 -24.77 31.68
CA VAL A 362 -20.51 -26.19 31.87
C VAL A 362 -19.45 -26.31 32.97
N LYS A 363 -19.51 -27.41 33.72
CA LYS A 363 -18.52 -27.75 34.74
C LYS A 363 -17.79 -29.03 34.34
N GLU A 364 -16.54 -29.15 34.79
CA GLU A 364 -15.76 -30.36 34.62
C GLU A 364 -16.50 -31.61 35.10
N GLY A 365 -16.53 -32.65 34.29
CA GLY A 365 -17.20 -33.92 34.61
C GLY A 365 -18.73 -33.88 34.53
N ALA A 366 -19.35 -32.79 34.04
CA ALA A 366 -20.80 -32.72 33.84
C ALA A 366 -21.25 -33.80 32.82
N GLU A 367 -22.35 -34.50 33.15
CA GLU A 367 -22.97 -35.45 32.20
C GLU A 367 -23.59 -34.68 31.02
N VAL A 368 -23.17 -35.04 29.82
CA VAL A 368 -23.62 -34.45 28.56
C VAL A 368 -24.54 -35.45 27.85
N LYS A 369 -25.81 -35.09 27.73
CA LYS A 369 -26.69 -35.78 26.75
C LYS A 369 -26.70 -34.91 25.50
N GLY A 370 -26.04 -35.37 24.45
CA GLY A 370 -26.11 -34.74 23.13
C GLY A 370 -27.56 -34.61 22.65
N LYS A 371 -27.89 -33.46 22.07
CA LYS A 371 -29.17 -33.19 21.43
C LYS A 371 -28.98 -33.13 19.93
#